data_88f65c814579c2522255895071dc7a25
#
_entry.id   88f65c814579c2522255895071dc7a25
#
_cell.length_a   1.000
_cell.length_b   1.000
_cell.length_c   1.000
_cell.angle_alpha   90.00
_cell.angle_beta   90.00
_cell.angle_gamma   90.00
#
_symmetry.space_group_name_H-M   'P 1'
#
loop_
_entity.id
_entity.type
_entity.pdbx_description
1 polymer ?
#
loop_
_entity_poly.entity_id
_entity_poly.type
_entity_poly.pdbx_seq_one_letter_code
_entity_poly.pdbx_strand_id
1 'polypeptide(L)'
;YALDELSEKYDTYFMKVVDDAVVSWHKSDDGHLYKYPNSACAPSDYSKYDNLASNETFLVRKDIYEAIGSPDMTTPEGFEKAVEKAAKMYPTVDGKEMIPVGCTQFNDRGCDSFDNYLLDFLAVPYTDKNGNAIDRLKDESYVAWLKTYNRLARKGLLKDDIFVDSRAQMSEKILNGQYFCMIYQYTDIADQEKALYKEN
;
A
#
# COMPACT_ATOMS: atom_id res chain seq x y z
N TYR A 1 -15.23 26.18 -9.17
CA TYR A 1 -14.46 27.41 -8.90
C TYR A 1 -12.99 27.12 -9.19
N ALA A 2 -12.29 28.10 -9.81
CA ALA A 2 -10.87 28.01 -10.07
C ALA A 2 -10.07 28.29 -8.80
N LEU A 3 -9.14 27.39 -8.45
CA LEU A 3 -8.33 27.50 -7.22
C LEU A 3 -7.33 28.67 -7.31
N ASP A 4 -6.79 28.93 -8.49
CA ASP A 4 -5.91 30.05 -8.78
C ASP A 4 -6.62 31.41 -8.57
N GLU A 5 -7.86 31.58 -9.06
CA GLU A 5 -8.66 32.77 -8.82
C GLU A 5 -9.05 32.93 -7.33
N LEU A 6 -9.43 31.81 -6.69
CA LEU A 6 -9.73 31.83 -5.25
C LEU A 6 -8.49 32.17 -4.43
N SER A 7 -7.34 31.65 -4.81
CA SER A 7 -6.07 31.96 -4.17
C SER A 7 -5.72 33.44 -4.31
N GLU A 8 -5.84 34.00 -5.51
CA GLU A 8 -5.57 35.42 -5.74
C GLU A 8 -6.48 36.32 -4.88
N LYS A 9 -7.74 35.92 -4.71
CA LYS A 9 -8.75 36.71 -4.01
C LYS A 9 -8.71 36.57 -2.48
N TYR A 10 -8.41 35.38 -1.97
CA TYR A 10 -8.60 35.06 -0.54
C TYR A 10 -7.34 34.60 0.16
N ASP A 11 -6.43 33.92 -0.52
CA ASP A 11 -5.20 33.37 0.05
C ASP A 11 -4.09 33.26 -0.97
N THR A 12 -3.33 34.30 -1.14
CA THR A 12 -2.19 34.35 -2.06
C THR A 12 -1.04 33.42 -1.66
N TYR A 13 -1.07 32.82 -0.46
CA TYR A 13 -0.03 31.92 -0.01
C TYR A 13 -0.04 30.59 -0.77
N PHE A 14 -1.21 30.05 -1.07
CA PHE A 14 -1.35 28.78 -1.79
C PHE A 14 -0.51 28.76 -3.07
N MET A 15 -0.72 29.71 -3.98
CA MET A 15 0.01 29.77 -5.27
C MET A 15 1.50 30.12 -5.12
N LYS A 16 1.97 30.54 -3.92
CA LYS A 16 3.39 30.77 -3.67
C LYS A 16 4.16 29.54 -3.21
N VAL A 17 3.46 28.54 -2.67
CA VAL A 17 4.08 27.36 -2.05
C VAL A 17 3.91 26.09 -2.86
N VAL A 18 2.94 26.07 -3.78
CA VAL A 18 2.73 24.91 -4.65
C VAL A 18 3.80 24.85 -5.74
N ASP A 19 4.16 23.66 -6.16
CA ASP A 19 5.14 23.44 -7.23
C ASP A 19 4.57 23.80 -8.59
N ASP A 20 5.27 24.64 -9.35
CA ASP A 20 4.83 25.12 -10.66
C ASP A 20 4.64 23.99 -11.68
N ALA A 21 5.43 22.92 -11.61
CA ALA A 21 5.28 21.77 -12.51
C ALA A 21 3.99 21.01 -12.20
N VAL A 22 3.64 20.85 -10.92
CA VAL A 22 2.38 20.23 -10.49
C VAL A 22 1.19 21.10 -10.92
N VAL A 23 1.27 22.40 -10.70
CA VAL A 23 0.23 23.35 -11.15
C VAL A 23 0.03 23.27 -12.65
N SER A 24 1.12 23.33 -13.43
CA SER A 24 1.07 23.27 -14.88
C SER A 24 0.44 21.98 -15.41
N TRP A 25 0.74 20.84 -14.76
CA TRP A 25 0.16 19.55 -15.11
C TRP A 25 -1.35 19.48 -14.85
N HIS A 26 -1.83 20.13 -13.80
CA HIS A 26 -3.23 20.08 -13.39
C HIS A 26 -4.10 21.22 -13.92
N LYS A 27 -3.54 22.17 -14.65
CA LYS A 27 -4.33 23.20 -15.35
C LYS A 27 -5.22 22.57 -16.42
N SER A 28 -6.44 23.05 -16.48
CA SER A 28 -7.40 22.72 -17.53
C SER A 28 -7.10 23.47 -18.83
N ASP A 29 -7.76 23.13 -19.93
CA ASP A 29 -7.56 23.73 -21.24
C ASP A 29 -7.82 25.24 -21.27
N ASP A 30 -8.63 25.74 -20.36
CA ASP A 30 -8.90 27.18 -20.17
C ASP A 30 -7.80 27.92 -19.37
N GLY A 31 -6.76 27.19 -18.95
CA GLY A 31 -5.61 27.74 -18.21
C GLY A 31 -5.82 27.87 -16.72
N HIS A 32 -6.98 27.49 -16.19
CA HIS A 32 -7.29 27.56 -14.78
C HIS A 32 -7.02 26.27 -14.02
N LEU A 33 -6.77 26.37 -12.71
CA LEU A 33 -6.55 25.25 -11.79
C LEU A 33 -7.84 24.95 -11.01
N TYR A 34 -8.52 23.83 -11.30
CA TYR A 34 -9.76 23.41 -10.62
C TYR A 34 -9.55 22.33 -9.59
N LYS A 35 -8.38 21.68 -9.57
CA LYS A 35 -8.01 20.63 -8.64
C LYS A 35 -6.51 20.68 -8.38
N TYR A 36 -6.13 20.29 -7.17
CA TYR A 36 -4.73 20.07 -6.79
C TYR A 36 -4.65 18.73 -6.06
N PRO A 37 -3.62 17.91 -6.29
CA PRO A 37 -3.52 16.61 -5.62
C PRO A 37 -3.36 16.79 -4.10
N ASN A 38 -3.94 15.88 -3.32
CA ASN A 38 -3.83 15.89 -1.87
C ASN A 38 -2.42 15.51 -1.39
N SER A 39 -1.61 14.93 -2.28
CA SER A 39 -0.20 14.61 -2.03
C SER A 39 0.57 14.88 -3.32
N ALA A 40 1.54 15.77 -3.25
CA ALA A 40 2.45 16.07 -4.34
C ALA A 40 3.85 16.34 -3.77
N CYS A 41 4.86 15.72 -4.37
CA CYS A 41 6.26 15.97 -4.06
C CYS A 41 6.93 16.55 -5.31
N ALA A 42 7.61 17.68 -5.17
CA ALA A 42 8.48 18.19 -6.22
C ALA A 42 9.69 17.24 -6.39
N PRO A 43 10.25 17.10 -7.60
CA PRO A 43 11.48 16.31 -7.79
C PRO A 43 12.62 16.71 -6.86
N SER A 44 12.70 17.98 -6.48
CA SER A 44 13.69 18.50 -5.52
C SER A 44 13.47 17.98 -4.08
N ASP A 45 12.29 17.50 -3.73
CA ASP A 45 12.01 17.00 -2.39
C ASP A 45 12.66 15.63 -2.16
N TYR A 46 12.77 14.81 -3.21
CA TYR A 46 13.48 13.53 -3.15
C TYR A 46 14.97 13.67 -2.77
N SER A 47 15.57 14.82 -3.05
CA SER A 47 16.96 15.10 -2.65
C SER A 47 17.10 15.62 -1.20
N LYS A 48 16.00 16.03 -0.57
CA LYS A 48 16.00 16.57 0.80
C LYS A 48 15.80 15.48 1.86
N TYR A 49 15.25 14.35 1.49
CA TYR A 49 14.87 13.30 2.42
C TYR A 49 15.54 11.98 2.02
N ASP A 50 16.43 11.48 2.86
CA ASP A 50 17.17 10.23 2.61
C ASP A 50 16.25 8.97 2.63
N ASN A 51 15.03 9.08 3.16
CA ASN A 51 14.09 7.98 3.32
C ASN A 51 12.66 8.39 2.98
N LEU A 52 12.37 8.60 1.70
CA LEU A 52 10.99 8.65 1.22
C LEU A 52 10.48 7.22 1.07
N ALA A 53 9.83 6.70 2.11
CA ALA A 53 9.16 5.41 2.03
C ALA A 53 7.81 5.58 1.31
N SER A 54 7.45 4.59 0.48
CA SER A 54 6.09 4.49 -0.03
C SER A 54 5.11 4.28 1.12
N ASN A 55 3.93 4.91 1.02
CA ASN A 55 2.83 4.65 1.94
C ASN A 55 2.26 3.23 1.74
N GLU A 56 2.28 2.75 0.51
CA GLU A 56 1.95 1.38 0.13
C GLU A 56 3.15 0.48 0.40
N THR A 57 2.98 -0.51 1.26
CA THR A 57 4.08 -1.39 1.66
C THR A 57 3.58 -2.74 2.18
N PHE A 58 4.53 -3.67 2.34
CA PHE A 58 4.29 -4.87 3.12
C PHE A 58 4.44 -4.56 4.60
N LEU A 59 3.38 -4.85 5.35
CA LEU A 59 3.35 -4.76 6.79
C LEU A 59 3.44 -6.18 7.36
N VAL A 60 4.23 -6.35 8.40
CA VAL A 60 4.43 -7.66 9.04
C VAL A 60 4.37 -7.51 10.55
N ARG A 61 3.75 -8.48 11.20
CA ARG A 61 3.73 -8.57 12.65
C ARG A 61 5.13 -8.96 13.17
N LYS A 62 5.79 -8.02 13.84
CA LYS A 62 7.21 -8.09 14.19
C LYS A 62 7.54 -9.30 15.07
N ASP A 63 6.77 -9.55 16.11
CA ASP A 63 6.99 -10.65 17.06
C ASP A 63 6.96 -12.02 16.36
N ILE A 64 6.01 -12.26 15.47
CA ILE A 64 5.93 -13.49 14.68
C ILE A 64 7.09 -13.56 13.68
N TYR A 65 7.39 -12.45 13.00
CA TYR A 65 8.50 -12.37 12.05
C TYR A 65 9.84 -12.72 12.69
N GLU A 66 10.13 -12.17 13.87
CA GLU A 66 11.34 -12.48 14.64
C GLU A 66 11.35 -13.95 15.11
N ALA A 67 10.22 -14.44 15.61
CA ALA A 67 10.10 -15.82 16.09
C ALA A 67 10.28 -16.86 14.97
N ILE A 68 9.91 -16.56 13.74
CA ILE A 68 10.20 -17.43 12.58
C ILE A 68 11.62 -17.26 12.02
N GLY A 69 12.48 -16.44 12.64
CA GLY A 69 13.88 -16.28 12.32
C GLY A 69 14.19 -15.16 11.33
N SER A 70 13.34 -14.14 11.25
CA SER A 70 13.50 -12.95 10.39
C SER A 70 13.89 -13.31 8.93
N PRO A 71 13.11 -14.16 8.25
CA PRO A 71 13.45 -14.62 6.91
C PRO A 71 13.41 -13.48 5.90
N ASP A 72 14.19 -13.61 4.82
CA ASP A 72 14.10 -12.71 3.69
C ASP A 72 12.73 -12.88 3.00
N MET A 73 11.90 -11.84 3.02
CA MET A 73 10.58 -11.79 2.39
C MET A 73 10.56 -10.88 1.14
N THR A 74 11.72 -10.45 0.64
CA THR A 74 11.83 -9.55 -0.51
C THR A 74 11.64 -10.26 -1.85
N THR A 75 11.67 -11.58 -1.85
CA THR A 75 11.41 -12.41 -3.03
C THR A 75 10.11 -13.18 -2.90
N PRO A 76 9.43 -13.51 -4.03
CA PRO A 76 8.22 -14.32 -4.01
C PRO A 76 8.37 -15.65 -3.26
N GLU A 77 9.48 -16.34 -3.44
CA GLU A 77 9.78 -17.62 -2.79
C GLU A 77 10.06 -17.46 -1.29
N GLY A 78 10.80 -16.41 -0.91
CA GLY A 78 11.09 -16.10 0.48
C GLY A 78 9.82 -15.72 1.24
N PHE A 79 8.97 -14.88 0.63
CA PHE A 79 7.66 -14.51 1.14
C PHE A 79 6.76 -15.75 1.36
N GLU A 80 6.62 -16.62 0.34
CA GLU A 80 5.82 -17.85 0.44
C GLU A 80 6.25 -18.73 1.62
N LYS A 81 7.57 -18.98 1.74
CA LYS A 81 8.13 -19.79 2.84
C LYS A 81 7.90 -19.16 4.21
N ALA A 82 8.03 -17.83 4.32
CA ALA A 82 7.78 -17.11 5.57
C ALA A 82 6.31 -17.22 6.02
N VAL A 83 5.39 -17.02 5.08
CA VAL A 83 3.94 -17.15 5.32
C VAL A 83 3.58 -18.56 5.76
N GLU A 84 4.09 -19.60 5.07
CA GLU A 84 3.88 -21.00 5.44
C GLU A 84 4.42 -21.31 6.84
N LYS A 85 5.63 -20.82 7.15
CA LYS A 85 6.25 -21.03 8.45
C LYS A 85 5.46 -20.37 9.57
N ALA A 86 5.04 -19.11 9.37
CA ALA A 86 4.21 -18.37 10.32
C ALA A 86 2.88 -19.08 10.58
N ALA A 87 2.16 -19.46 9.54
CA ALA A 87 0.88 -20.15 9.65
C ALA A 87 1.01 -21.50 10.38
N LYS A 88 2.10 -22.23 10.16
CA LYS A 88 2.35 -23.50 10.84
C LYS A 88 2.68 -23.32 12.33
N MET A 89 3.48 -22.30 12.67
CA MET A 89 3.92 -22.06 14.05
C MET A 89 2.88 -21.33 14.89
N TYR A 90 2.08 -20.49 14.28
CA TYR A 90 1.10 -19.62 14.93
C TYR A 90 -0.28 -19.76 14.26
N PRO A 91 -0.94 -20.94 14.34
CA PRO A 91 -2.27 -21.12 13.75
C PRO A 91 -3.33 -20.23 14.43
N THR A 92 -3.06 -19.79 15.66
CA THR A 92 -3.90 -18.88 16.44
C THR A 92 -3.04 -17.83 17.15
N VAL A 93 -3.64 -16.66 17.39
CA VAL A 93 -3.07 -15.58 18.18
C VAL A 93 -4.14 -15.10 19.16
N ASP A 94 -3.82 -15.07 20.46
CA ASP A 94 -4.74 -14.69 21.55
C ASP A 94 -6.11 -15.40 21.46
N GLY A 95 -6.08 -16.70 21.11
CA GLY A 95 -7.26 -17.53 20.97
C GLY A 95 -8.09 -17.31 19.71
N LYS A 96 -7.66 -16.42 18.82
CA LYS A 96 -8.28 -16.17 17.50
C LYS A 96 -7.44 -16.80 16.40
N GLU A 97 -8.09 -17.19 15.31
CA GLU A 97 -7.37 -17.71 14.14
C GLU A 97 -6.45 -16.64 13.56
N MET A 98 -5.19 -17.00 13.32
CA MET A 98 -4.23 -16.13 12.62
C MET A 98 -4.53 -16.09 11.13
N ILE A 99 -4.49 -14.90 10.54
CA ILE A 99 -4.67 -14.65 9.13
C ILE A 99 -3.28 -14.48 8.50
N PRO A 100 -2.79 -15.45 7.72
CA PRO A 100 -1.42 -15.42 7.22
C PRO A 100 -1.12 -14.23 6.32
N VAL A 101 -2.08 -13.87 5.44
CA VAL A 101 -1.95 -12.74 4.52
C VAL A 101 -3.27 -11.96 4.49
N GLY A 102 -3.19 -10.64 4.68
CA GLY A 102 -4.29 -9.72 4.52
C GLY A 102 -4.17 -8.88 3.24
N CYS A 103 -5.31 -8.43 2.73
CA CYS A 103 -5.41 -7.49 1.62
C CYS A 103 -6.63 -6.58 1.78
N THR A 104 -6.73 -5.57 0.92
CA THR A 104 -7.93 -4.73 0.83
C THR A 104 -9.11 -5.51 0.26
N GLN A 105 -10.30 -5.05 0.60
CA GLN A 105 -11.56 -5.57 0.07
C GLN A 105 -11.60 -5.51 -1.46
N PHE A 106 -12.16 -6.55 -2.07
CA PHE A 106 -12.51 -6.54 -3.48
C PHE A 106 -13.77 -5.69 -3.71
N ASN A 107 -13.75 -4.83 -4.71
CA ASN A 107 -14.88 -3.99 -5.08
C ASN A 107 -14.99 -3.88 -6.61
N ASP A 108 -15.87 -3.03 -7.13
CA ASP A 108 -16.08 -2.82 -8.57
C ASP A 108 -14.86 -2.28 -9.34
N ARG A 109 -13.82 -1.81 -8.63
CA ARG A 109 -12.54 -1.35 -9.20
C ARG A 109 -11.41 -2.37 -9.04
N GLY A 110 -11.67 -3.52 -8.42
CA GLY A 110 -10.67 -4.54 -8.14
C GLY A 110 -10.26 -4.58 -6.67
N CYS A 111 -9.02 -4.95 -6.41
CA CYS A 111 -8.41 -5.00 -5.07
C CYS A 111 -7.16 -4.14 -5.04
N ASP A 112 -7.21 -3.03 -4.33
CA ASP A 112 -6.10 -2.05 -4.27
C ASP A 112 -4.77 -2.70 -3.86
N SER A 113 -4.78 -3.69 -2.96
CA SER A 113 -3.56 -4.39 -2.56
C SER A 113 -2.84 -5.05 -3.74
N PHE A 114 -3.57 -5.63 -4.69
CA PHE A 114 -2.98 -6.32 -5.83
C PHE A 114 -2.88 -5.44 -7.07
N ASP A 115 -3.94 -4.70 -7.38
CA ASP A 115 -4.05 -3.97 -8.64
C ASP A 115 -3.30 -2.62 -8.61
N ASN A 116 -2.92 -2.15 -7.40
CA ASN A 116 -2.31 -0.85 -7.20
C ASN A 116 -1.06 -0.95 -6.30
N TYR A 117 -1.21 -1.26 -5.00
CA TYR A 117 -0.11 -1.22 -4.03
C TYR A 117 1.03 -2.18 -4.36
N LEU A 118 0.74 -3.39 -4.82
CA LEU A 118 1.78 -4.34 -5.22
C LEU A 118 2.61 -3.82 -6.40
N LEU A 119 1.96 -3.22 -7.39
CA LEU A 119 2.63 -2.63 -8.56
C LEU A 119 3.56 -1.47 -8.16
N ASP A 120 3.11 -0.63 -7.22
CA ASP A 120 3.90 0.51 -6.74
C ASP A 120 5.02 0.05 -5.81
N PHE A 121 4.78 -0.93 -4.95
CA PHE A 121 5.81 -1.57 -4.13
C PHE A 121 6.93 -2.19 -4.99
N LEU A 122 6.58 -2.82 -6.10
CA LEU A 122 7.53 -3.38 -7.06
C LEU A 122 8.17 -2.33 -7.97
N ALA A 123 7.81 -1.06 -7.81
CA ALA A 123 8.26 0.06 -8.64
C ALA A 123 8.05 -0.17 -10.15
N VAL A 124 6.94 -0.84 -10.53
CA VAL A 124 6.59 -1.04 -11.93
C VAL A 124 6.23 0.31 -12.56
N PRO A 125 6.96 0.79 -13.56
CA PRO A 125 6.74 2.13 -14.09
C PRO A 125 5.43 2.24 -14.88
N TYR A 126 4.87 3.45 -14.96
CA TYR A 126 3.69 3.75 -15.79
C TYR A 126 4.03 3.92 -17.25
N THR A 127 5.28 4.32 -17.56
CA THR A 127 5.75 4.60 -18.90
C THR A 127 7.10 3.95 -19.17
N ASP A 128 7.39 3.66 -20.43
CA ASP A 128 8.71 3.27 -20.87
C ASP A 128 9.68 4.48 -20.89
N LYS A 129 10.94 4.23 -21.23
CA LYS A 129 11.98 5.26 -21.33
C LYS A 129 11.70 6.33 -22.41
N ASN A 130 10.74 6.10 -23.31
CA ASN A 130 10.34 7.03 -24.35
C ASN A 130 9.06 7.80 -23.99
N GLY A 131 8.49 7.56 -22.79
CA GLY A 131 7.25 8.16 -22.32
C GLY A 131 5.96 7.47 -22.81
N ASN A 132 6.06 6.31 -23.48
CA ASN A 132 4.87 5.57 -23.89
C ASN A 132 4.28 4.80 -22.70
N ALA A 133 2.95 4.79 -22.57
CA ALA A 133 2.26 4.01 -21.57
C ALA A 133 2.54 2.52 -21.72
N ILE A 134 2.79 1.82 -20.61
CA ILE A 134 2.98 0.37 -20.56
C ILE A 134 1.83 -0.30 -19.82
N ASP A 135 1.56 -1.54 -20.18
CA ASP A 135 0.63 -2.39 -19.45
C ASP A 135 1.34 -2.98 -18.22
N ARG A 136 1.21 -2.32 -17.08
CA ARG A 136 1.83 -2.71 -15.80
C ARG A 136 1.44 -4.13 -15.35
N LEU A 137 0.25 -4.61 -15.71
CA LEU A 137 -0.23 -5.92 -15.31
C LEU A 137 0.51 -7.08 -16.01
N LYS A 138 1.30 -6.78 -17.04
CA LYS A 138 2.14 -7.75 -17.75
C LYS A 138 3.58 -7.80 -17.26
N ASP A 139 3.94 -6.97 -16.28
CA ASP A 139 5.28 -6.99 -15.69
C ASP A 139 5.60 -8.36 -15.11
N GLU A 140 6.80 -8.88 -15.40
CA GLU A 140 7.20 -10.23 -15.01
C GLU A 140 7.32 -10.39 -13.49
N SER A 141 7.79 -9.37 -12.78
CA SER A 141 7.90 -9.38 -11.32
C SER A 141 6.51 -9.40 -10.69
N TYR A 142 5.61 -8.56 -11.18
CA TYR A 142 4.22 -8.54 -10.73
C TYR A 142 3.52 -9.90 -10.94
N VAL A 143 3.66 -10.47 -12.13
CA VAL A 143 3.09 -11.80 -12.44
C VAL A 143 3.68 -12.89 -11.55
N ALA A 144 4.98 -12.83 -11.22
CA ALA A 144 5.61 -13.79 -10.30
C ALA A 144 5.00 -13.71 -8.90
N TRP A 145 4.75 -12.51 -8.38
CA TRP A 145 4.08 -12.29 -7.10
C TRP A 145 2.63 -12.79 -7.12
N LEU A 146 1.85 -12.50 -8.17
CA LEU A 146 0.48 -13.03 -8.29
C LEU A 146 0.44 -14.56 -8.31
N LYS A 147 1.39 -15.22 -8.99
CA LYS A 147 1.52 -16.68 -8.96
C LYS A 147 1.81 -17.18 -7.54
N THR A 148 2.58 -16.46 -6.75
CA THR A 148 2.84 -16.80 -5.35
C THR A 148 1.56 -16.69 -4.50
N TYR A 149 0.80 -15.61 -4.63
CA TYR A 149 -0.50 -15.49 -3.96
C TYR A 149 -1.46 -16.61 -4.38
N ASN A 150 -1.49 -16.98 -5.67
CA ASN A 150 -2.30 -18.11 -6.13
C ASN A 150 -1.88 -19.43 -5.47
N ARG A 151 -0.57 -19.69 -5.30
CA ARG A 151 -0.09 -20.86 -4.58
C ARG A 151 -0.48 -20.83 -3.10
N LEU A 152 -0.36 -19.69 -2.44
CA LEU A 152 -0.81 -19.51 -1.05
C LEU A 152 -2.33 -19.76 -0.90
N ALA A 153 -3.14 -19.24 -1.83
CA ALA A 153 -4.58 -19.49 -1.85
C ALA A 153 -4.91 -20.99 -1.99
N ARG A 154 -4.23 -21.71 -2.90
CA ARG A 154 -4.39 -23.16 -3.05
C ARG A 154 -3.98 -23.96 -1.82
N LYS A 155 -3.10 -23.41 -0.98
CA LYS A 155 -2.70 -24.00 0.30
C LYS A 155 -3.62 -23.59 1.46
N GLY A 156 -4.67 -22.80 1.20
CA GLY A 156 -5.59 -22.27 2.22
C GLY A 156 -4.98 -21.18 3.11
N LEU A 157 -3.85 -20.58 2.68
CA LEU A 157 -3.15 -19.53 3.42
C LEU A 157 -3.55 -18.11 3.01
N LEU A 158 -4.29 -17.99 1.93
CA LEU A 158 -4.99 -16.78 1.50
C LEU A 158 -6.47 -17.13 1.47
N LYS A 159 -7.20 -16.67 2.46
CA LYS A 159 -8.60 -17.07 2.68
C LYS A 159 -9.56 -16.17 1.91
N ASP A 160 -10.69 -16.73 1.49
CA ASP A 160 -11.67 -16.00 0.69
C ASP A 160 -12.30 -14.82 1.44
N ASP A 161 -12.47 -14.92 2.76
CA ASP A 161 -13.08 -13.89 3.59
C ASP A 161 -12.27 -12.58 3.63
N ILE A 162 -10.94 -12.63 3.44
CA ILE A 162 -10.13 -11.41 3.40
C ILE A 162 -10.49 -10.48 2.24
N PHE A 163 -11.07 -11.00 1.17
CA PHE A 163 -11.49 -10.21 0.00
C PHE A 163 -12.84 -9.52 0.17
N VAL A 164 -13.60 -9.87 1.22
CA VAL A 164 -14.93 -9.30 1.50
C VAL A 164 -14.98 -8.50 2.79
N ASP A 165 -13.94 -8.54 3.61
CA ASP A 165 -13.84 -7.76 4.84
C ASP A 165 -13.91 -6.28 4.51
N SER A 166 -14.91 -5.60 5.08
CA SER A 166 -14.95 -4.14 5.05
C SER A 166 -13.74 -3.55 5.79
N ARG A 167 -13.41 -2.29 5.51
CA ARG A 167 -12.33 -1.57 6.23
C ARG A 167 -12.49 -1.63 7.76
N ALA A 168 -13.73 -1.55 8.27
CA ALA A 168 -13.99 -1.65 9.71
C ALA A 168 -13.66 -3.04 10.26
N GLN A 169 -14.07 -4.11 9.57
CA GLN A 169 -13.76 -5.48 9.94
C GLN A 169 -12.24 -5.76 9.89
N MET A 170 -11.57 -5.28 8.85
CA MET A 170 -10.13 -5.39 8.74
C MET A 170 -9.42 -4.63 9.89
N SER A 171 -9.86 -3.40 10.21
CA SER A 171 -9.32 -2.64 11.34
C SER A 171 -9.49 -3.36 12.68
N GLU A 172 -10.63 -4.01 12.90
CA GLU A 172 -10.85 -4.83 14.10
C GLU A 172 -9.89 -6.03 14.14
N LYS A 173 -9.70 -6.73 13.02
CA LYS A 173 -8.74 -7.85 12.93
C LYS A 173 -7.30 -7.40 13.15
N ILE A 174 -6.93 -6.18 12.69
CA ILE A 174 -5.62 -5.58 12.99
C ILE A 174 -5.46 -5.32 14.50
N LEU A 175 -6.44 -4.68 15.14
CA LEU A 175 -6.44 -4.43 16.59
C LEU A 175 -6.35 -5.71 17.41
N ASN A 176 -6.94 -6.79 16.91
CA ASN A 176 -6.84 -8.13 17.52
C ASN A 176 -5.51 -8.84 17.20
N GLY A 177 -4.59 -8.20 16.49
CA GLY A 177 -3.30 -8.80 16.12
C GLY A 177 -3.38 -10.05 15.24
N GLN A 178 -4.49 -10.25 14.50
CA GLN A 178 -4.73 -11.49 13.77
C GLN A 178 -3.92 -11.66 12.49
N TYR A 179 -3.46 -10.57 11.84
CA TYR A 179 -2.69 -10.67 10.61
C TYR A 179 -1.21 -10.96 10.90
N PHE A 180 -0.61 -11.91 10.16
CA PHE A 180 0.84 -12.03 10.10
C PHE A 180 1.45 -10.97 9.18
N CYS A 181 0.95 -10.87 7.94
CA CYS A 181 1.39 -9.82 7.02
C CYS A 181 0.24 -9.34 6.14
N MET A 182 0.42 -8.15 5.56
CA MET A 182 -0.53 -7.58 4.60
C MET A 182 0.15 -6.57 3.68
N ILE A 183 -0.38 -6.41 2.45
CA ILE A 183 -0.08 -5.27 1.61
C ILE A 183 -1.15 -4.21 1.85
N TYR A 184 -0.73 -3.08 2.41
CA TYR A 184 -1.66 -2.03 2.77
C TYR A 184 -1.00 -0.67 2.88
N GLN A 185 -1.78 0.38 2.99
CA GLN A 185 -1.28 1.71 3.29
C GLN A 185 -0.94 1.83 4.77
N TYR A 186 0.31 2.16 5.07
CA TYR A 186 0.77 2.34 6.44
C TYR A 186 -0.04 3.39 7.22
N THR A 187 -0.35 4.52 6.59
CA THR A 187 -1.12 5.59 7.23
C THR A 187 -2.53 5.17 7.65
N ASP A 188 -3.10 4.17 6.98
CA ASP A 188 -4.46 3.70 7.25
C ASP A 188 -4.55 2.82 8.52
N ILE A 189 -3.41 2.32 9.01
CA ILE A 189 -3.33 1.50 10.23
C ILE A 189 -2.61 2.21 11.39
N ALA A 190 -2.19 3.45 11.22
CA ALA A 190 -1.41 4.18 12.22
C ALA A 190 -2.13 4.33 13.57
N ASP A 191 -3.44 4.44 13.59
CA ASP A 191 -4.21 4.52 14.84
C ASP A 191 -4.32 3.17 15.55
N GLN A 192 -4.46 2.08 14.79
CA GLN A 192 -4.45 0.71 15.31
C GLN A 192 -3.07 0.36 15.88
N GLU A 193 -2.01 0.73 15.17
CA GLU A 193 -0.65 0.55 15.65
C GLU A 193 -0.41 1.27 16.98
N LYS A 194 -0.82 2.55 17.11
CA LYS A 194 -0.72 3.30 18.36
C LYS A 194 -1.49 2.65 19.51
N ALA A 195 -2.65 2.06 19.25
CA ALA A 195 -3.43 1.35 20.26
C ALA A 195 -2.68 0.11 20.75
N LEU A 196 -2.13 -0.70 19.82
CA LEU A 196 -1.36 -1.90 20.15
C LEU A 196 -0.08 -1.58 20.95
N TYR A 197 0.61 -0.46 20.66
CA TYR A 197 1.78 -0.03 21.44
C TYR A 197 1.46 0.48 22.84
N LYS A 198 0.24 0.92 23.11
CA LYS A 198 -0.17 1.39 24.44
C LYS A 198 -0.55 0.26 25.40
N GLU A 199 -0.88 -0.90 24.87
CA GLU A 199 -1.32 -2.08 25.66
C GLU A 199 -0.15 -3.01 26.00
N ASN A 200 1.04 -2.79 25.44
CA ASN A 200 2.29 -3.50 25.69
C ASN A 200 3.34 -2.59 26.33
#